data_f983f9f95533d6aa09be42a7c0046244
#
_entry.id   f983f9f95533d6aa09be42a7c0046244
#
_cell.length_a   1.000
_cell.length_b   1.000
_cell.length_c   1.000
_cell.angle_alpha   90.00
_cell.angle_beta   90.00
_cell.angle_gamma   90.00
#
_symmetry.space_group_name_H-M   'P 1'
#
loop_
_entity.id
_entity.type
_entity.pdbx_description
1 polymer ?
#
loop_
_entity_poly.entity_id
_entity_poly.type
_entity_poly.pdbx_seq_one_letter_code
_entity_poly.pdbx_strand_id
1 'polypeptide(L)'
;LGLAVLIAGSGLTNATADAVLAPLTALLVTLSDLGAPGILAIFLPPLLFDAALRVDTRLLLADLVPVLVLAVVAVVLTTFLVAAGLVAATPLPWLWAILLGAVVATTDPSAVLGVFREVGAPRRLQALVEGESLLNDAAAIVLVAAIIEVLEGAAAANPAAIGVAFLWTFTAGGLFGALMGWLAAFLVARLRASADAALTVSLALPYLAFVGAERYLDASGVVAVVLSGLVLGRALDLRVPPAIGRQVLLLWGQLANWAGALIVVGATLLVPVTLRPQVFDLVGLAVVTLGCLAARALVLYGLIPGLAAAGIASAVSPRFRLAMLWGGLRGAVTVALALTVAAEPDLPAFLRERVGVLACAFVLVTLFVQAPTLRPLLRRLGLGGLSRLDQVMRERAARAVGARLADRLAELR
;
A
#
# COMPACT_ATOMS: atom_id res chain seq x y z
N LEU A 1 8.20 -22.45 -8.27
CA LEU A 1 8.45 -23.76 -7.64
C LEU A 1 7.21 -24.64 -7.76
N GLY A 2 6.02 -24.19 -7.36
CA GLY A 2 4.78 -24.95 -7.47
C GLY A 2 4.47 -25.38 -8.90
N LEU A 3 4.66 -24.49 -9.89
CA LEU A 3 4.46 -24.82 -11.30
C LEU A 3 5.54 -25.79 -11.83
N ALA A 4 6.80 -25.60 -11.46
CA ALA A 4 7.90 -26.50 -11.83
C ALA A 4 7.72 -27.90 -11.20
N VAL A 5 7.25 -27.99 -9.96
CA VAL A 5 6.93 -29.25 -9.29
C VAL A 5 5.70 -29.93 -9.91
N LEU A 6 4.66 -29.14 -10.29
CA LEU A 6 3.49 -29.64 -11.01
C LEU A 6 3.86 -30.17 -12.41
N ILE A 7 4.74 -29.49 -13.13
CA ILE A 7 5.22 -29.92 -14.46
C ILE A 7 6.09 -31.20 -14.32
N ALA A 8 6.99 -31.24 -13.36
CA ALA A 8 7.81 -32.43 -13.08
C ALA A 8 6.97 -33.65 -12.65
N GLY A 9 5.85 -33.43 -11.95
CA GLY A 9 4.92 -34.49 -11.54
C GLY A 9 3.88 -34.87 -12.58
N SER A 10 3.68 -34.06 -13.63
CA SER A 10 2.63 -34.30 -14.64
C SER A 10 3.04 -35.20 -15.82
N GLY A 11 4.29 -35.63 -15.90
CA GLY A 11 4.78 -36.44 -17.04
C GLY A 11 4.84 -35.68 -18.37
N LEU A 12 4.74 -34.36 -18.37
CA LEU A 12 4.88 -33.51 -19.55
C LEU A 12 6.33 -33.58 -20.07
N THR A 13 6.49 -33.73 -21.40
CA THR A 13 7.81 -33.65 -22.03
C THR A 13 8.40 -32.25 -21.91
N ASN A 14 9.71 -32.11 -21.91
CA ASN A 14 10.38 -30.78 -21.83
C ASN A 14 9.84 -29.81 -22.89
N ALA A 15 9.54 -30.28 -24.11
CA ALA A 15 8.99 -29.44 -25.18
C ALA A 15 7.58 -28.91 -24.89
N THR A 16 6.71 -29.68 -24.21
CA THR A 16 5.37 -29.21 -23.82
C THR A 16 5.44 -28.31 -22.59
N ALA A 17 6.36 -28.54 -21.68
CA ALA A 17 6.63 -27.65 -20.55
C ALA A 17 7.17 -26.29 -21.04
N ASP A 18 8.09 -26.30 -22.00
CA ASP A 18 8.63 -25.07 -22.61
C ASP A 18 7.55 -24.29 -23.36
N ALA A 19 6.65 -24.96 -24.09
CA ALA A 19 5.55 -24.30 -24.81
C ALA A 19 4.53 -23.65 -23.84
N VAL A 20 4.24 -24.28 -22.71
CA VAL A 20 3.33 -23.75 -21.69
C VAL A 20 3.99 -22.59 -20.92
N LEU A 21 5.30 -22.66 -20.70
CA LEU A 21 6.06 -21.63 -19.98
C LEU A 21 6.50 -20.46 -20.88
N ALA A 22 6.55 -20.66 -22.22
CA ALA A 22 6.99 -19.63 -23.16
C ALA A 22 6.28 -18.26 -23.00
N PRO A 23 4.95 -18.16 -22.87
CA PRO A 23 4.30 -16.88 -22.64
C PRO A 23 4.66 -16.28 -21.28
N LEU A 24 4.89 -17.10 -20.26
CA LEU A 24 5.29 -16.64 -18.93
C LEU A 24 6.75 -16.15 -18.93
N THR A 25 7.65 -16.88 -19.61
CA THR A 25 9.05 -16.45 -19.79
C THR A 25 9.15 -15.18 -20.64
N ALA A 26 8.35 -15.07 -21.71
CA ALA A 26 8.27 -13.85 -22.52
C ALA A 26 7.78 -12.66 -21.68
N LEU A 27 6.75 -12.83 -20.87
CA LEU A 27 6.27 -11.79 -19.95
C LEU A 27 7.36 -11.38 -18.96
N LEU A 28 8.09 -12.33 -18.39
CA LEU A 28 9.18 -12.05 -17.45
C LEU A 28 10.35 -11.30 -18.09
N VAL A 29 10.73 -11.70 -19.28
CA VAL A 29 11.76 -10.99 -20.07
C VAL A 29 11.31 -9.57 -20.34
N THR A 30 10.06 -9.39 -20.80
CA THR A 30 9.50 -8.05 -21.04
C THR A 30 9.46 -7.19 -19.77
N LEU A 31 9.08 -7.79 -18.63
CA LEU A 31 9.08 -7.10 -17.33
C LEU A 31 10.50 -6.77 -16.87
N SER A 32 11.48 -7.64 -17.09
CA SER A 32 12.89 -7.36 -16.78
C SER A 32 13.47 -6.25 -17.67
N ASP A 33 13.07 -6.21 -18.94
CA ASP A 33 13.52 -5.18 -19.89
C ASP A 33 12.94 -3.78 -19.60
N LEU A 34 11.77 -3.72 -18.93
CA LEU A 34 11.19 -2.45 -18.46
C LEU A 34 12.03 -1.77 -17.36
N GLY A 35 12.88 -2.54 -16.68
CA GLY A 35 13.61 -2.07 -15.51
C GLY A 35 12.71 -1.70 -14.32
N ALA A 36 13.37 -1.32 -13.21
CA ALA A 36 12.68 -0.95 -11.98
C ALA A 36 11.69 0.24 -12.16
N PRO A 37 12.07 1.34 -12.82
CA PRO A 37 11.16 2.48 -13.03
C PRO A 37 9.94 2.13 -13.85
N GLY A 38 10.07 1.28 -14.87
CA GLY A 38 8.97 0.87 -15.73
C GLY A 38 7.94 0.00 -14.98
N ILE A 39 8.41 -0.92 -14.14
CA ILE A 39 7.53 -1.74 -13.28
C ILE A 39 6.74 -0.83 -12.34
N LEU A 40 7.39 0.11 -11.67
CA LEU A 40 6.72 1.06 -10.78
C LEU A 40 5.70 1.91 -11.54
N ALA A 41 6.07 2.48 -12.69
CA ALA A 41 5.21 3.36 -13.48
C ALA A 41 3.93 2.65 -13.99
N ILE A 42 3.98 1.35 -14.23
CA ILE A 42 2.83 0.59 -14.76
C ILE A 42 1.94 0.04 -13.65
N PHE A 43 2.53 -0.55 -12.62
CA PHE A 43 1.78 -1.34 -11.63
C PHE A 43 1.39 -0.58 -10.37
N LEU A 44 2.16 0.45 -9.96
CA LEU A 44 1.82 1.22 -8.77
C LEU A 44 0.61 2.15 -8.96
N PRO A 45 0.46 2.88 -10.10
CA PRO A 45 -0.68 3.77 -10.26
C PRO A 45 -2.04 3.07 -10.08
N PRO A 46 -2.33 1.89 -10.65
CA PRO A 46 -3.58 1.20 -10.39
C PRO A 46 -3.82 0.83 -8.92
N LEU A 47 -2.78 0.34 -8.24
CA LEU A 47 -2.89 -0.07 -6.83
C LEU A 47 -3.20 1.12 -5.92
N LEU A 48 -2.42 2.18 -6.06
CA LEU A 48 -2.52 3.34 -5.19
C LEU A 48 -3.74 4.20 -5.51
N PHE A 49 -4.10 4.31 -6.79
CA PHE A 49 -5.27 5.08 -7.21
C PHE A 49 -6.57 4.41 -6.77
N ASP A 50 -6.72 3.08 -6.91
CA ASP A 50 -7.88 2.35 -6.38
C ASP A 50 -8.01 2.52 -4.86
N ALA A 51 -6.91 2.38 -4.14
CA ALA A 51 -6.88 2.61 -2.70
C ALA A 51 -7.31 4.05 -2.35
N ALA A 52 -6.76 5.05 -3.05
CA ALA A 52 -7.08 6.46 -2.84
C ALA A 52 -8.55 6.82 -3.14
N LEU A 53 -9.14 6.24 -4.19
CA LEU A 53 -10.55 6.43 -4.54
C LEU A 53 -11.52 5.94 -3.46
N ARG A 54 -11.12 4.93 -2.68
CA ARG A 54 -11.99 4.28 -1.67
C ARG A 54 -11.95 4.93 -0.29
N VAL A 55 -10.91 5.73 -0.02
CA VAL A 55 -10.74 6.35 1.30
C VAL A 55 -11.86 7.34 1.60
N ASP A 56 -12.47 7.22 2.77
CA ASP A 56 -13.38 8.25 3.28
C ASP A 56 -12.58 9.52 3.65
N THR A 57 -12.53 10.46 2.71
CA THR A 57 -11.78 11.71 2.85
C THR A 57 -12.25 12.57 4.01
N ARG A 58 -13.50 12.43 4.49
CA ARG A 58 -14.00 13.18 5.65
C ARG A 58 -13.34 12.67 6.93
N LEU A 59 -13.32 11.36 7.11
CA LEU A 59 -12.69 10.73 8.26
C LEU A 59 -11.18 10.89 8.23
N LEU A 60 -10.56 10.80 7.03
CA LEU A 60 -9.14 11.07 6.83
C LEU A 60 -8.75 12.48 7.29
N LEU A 61 -9.49 13.50 6.86
CA LEU A 61 -9.23 14.89 7.24
C LEU A 61 -9.49 15.17 8.73
N ALA A 62 -10.45 14.48 9.33
CA ALA A 62 -10.72 14.60 10.78
C ALA A 62 -9.58 14.05 11.63
N ASP A 63 -8.86 13.03 11.13
CA ASP A 63 -7.72 12.40 11.79
C ASP A 63 -6.40 12.64 11.03
N LEU A 64 -6.28 13.77 10.30
CA LEU A 64 -5.14 14.03 9.41
C LEU A 64 -3.79 13.99 10.14
N VAL A 65 -3.70 14.59 11.33
CA VAL A 65 -2.44 14.61 12.09
C VAL A 65 -1.99 13.21 12.53
N PRO A 66 -2.82 12.38 13.18
CA PRO A 66 -2.46 10.98 13.46
C PRO A 66 -2.07 10.20 12.19
N VAL A 67 -2.79 10.40 11.09
CA VAL A 67 -2.51 9.71 9.82
C VAL A 67 -1.16 10.14 9.24
N LEU A 68 -0.86 11.44 9.17
CA LEU A 68 0.44 11.93 8.67
C LEU A 68 1.60 11.48 9.56
N VAL A 69 1.42 11.47 10.87
CA VAL A 69 2.44 10.97 11.80
C VAL A 69 2.71 9.48 11.57
N LEU A 70 1.67 8.68 11.39
CA LEU A 70 1.81 7.26 11.08
C LEU A 70 2.36 7.00 9.66
N ALA A 71 2.04 7.87 8.72
CA ALA A 71 2.45 7.71 7.33
C ALA A 71 3.88 8.19 7.05
N VAL A 72 4.34 9.26 7.70
CA VAL A 72 5.66 9.85 7.41
C VAL A 72 6.64 9.59 8.55
N VAL A 73 6.27 10.00 9.78
CA VAL A 73 7.19 9.85 10.92
C VAL A 73 7.44 8.39 11.26
N ALA A 74 6.40 7.53 11.20
CA ALA A 74 6.60 6.11 11.45
C ALA A 74 7.43 5.42 10.36
N VAL A 75 7.33 5.83 9.10
CA VAL A 75 8.18 5.31 8.00
C VAL A 75 9.63 5.64 8.29
N VAL A 76 9.95 6.90 8.56
CA VAL A 76 11.31 7.33 8.88
C VAL A 76 11.85 6.61 10.13
N LEU A 77 11.05 6.56 11.20
CA LEU A 77 11.44 5.88 12.43
C LEU A 77 11.65 4.37 12.23
N THR A 78 10.78 3.71 11.45
CA THR A 78 10.92 2.29 11.10
C THR A 78 12.22 2.07 10.32
N THR A 79 12.48 2.89 9.32
CA THR A 79 13.70 2.82 8.51
C THR A 79 14.95 2.85 9.38
N PHE A 80 15.04 3.82 10.28
CA PHE A 80 16.22 3.97 11.14
C PHE A 80 16.33 2.91 12.23
N LEU A 81 15.23 2.49 12.88
CA LEU A 81 15.26 1.46 13.90
C LEU A 81 15.61 0.08 13.33
N VAL A 82 15.03 -0.26 12.18
CA VAL A 82 15.39 -1.49 11.48
C VAL A 82 16.85 -1.45 11.03
N ALA A 83 17.31 -0.34 10.46
CA ALA A 83 18.70 -0.19 10.03
C ALA A 83 19.68 -0.32 11.22
N ALA A 84 19.43 0.37 12.31
CA ALA A 84 20.28 0.29 13.51
C ALA A 84 20.34 -1.14 14.07
N GLY A 85 19.19 -1.82 14.14
CA GLY A 85 19.15 -3.22 14.58
C GLY A 85 19.90 -4.16 13.64
N LEU A 86 19.77 -3.99 12.32
CA LEU A 86 20.47 -4.81 11.33
C LEU A 86 21.98 -4.60 11.39
N VAL A 87 22.46 -3.37 11.46
CA VAL A 87 23.89 -3.08 11.58
C VAL A 87 24.47 -3.61 12.90
N ALA A 88 23.69 -3.56 13.97
CA ALA A 88 24.13 -4.11 15.26
C ALA A 88 24.19 -5.65 15.30
N ALA A 89 23.30 -6.31 14.56
CA ALA A 89 23.13 -7.77 14.61
C ALA A 89 23.75 -8.50 13.41
N THR A 90 24.09 -7.79 12.33
CA THR A 90 24.52 -8.37 11.05
C THR A 90 25.63 -7.53 10.41
N PRO A 91 26.48 -8.08 9.54
CA PRO A 91 27.52 -7.33 8.84
C PRO A 91 26.98 -6.51 7.65
N LEU A 92 25.70 -6.10 7.67
CA LEU A 92 25.11 -5.34 6.60
C LEU A 92 25.59 -3.88 6.65
N PRO A 93 26.06 -3.28 5.53
CA PRO A 93 26.45 -1.87 5.50
C PRO A 93 25.26 -0.95 5.82
N TRP A 94 25.53 0.19 6.48
CA TRP A 94 24.49 1.12 6.96
C TRP A 94 23.48 1.56 5.90
N LEU A 95 23.95 1.97 4.71
CA LEU A 95 23.04 2.41 3.63
C LEU A 95 22.12 1.29 3.14
N TRP A 96 22.59 0.05 3.11
CA TRP A 96 21.77 -1.10 2.74
C TRP A 96 20.77 -1.47 3.82
N ALA A 97 21.15 -1.33 5.07
CA ALA A 97 20.26 -1.50 6.20
C ALA A 97 19.15 -0.44 6.19
N ILE A 98 19.46 0.82 5.85
CA ILE A 98 18.48 1.89 5.64
C ILE A 98 17.56 1.56 4.46
N LEU A 99 18.09 1.11 3.32
CA LEU A 99 17.29 0.73 2.16
C LEU A 99 16.29 -0.37 2.52
N LEU A 100 16.72 -1.45 3.18
CA LEU A 100 15.83 -2.51 3.64
C LEU A 100 14.79 -1.98 4.63
N GLY A 101 15.22 -1.13 5.57
CA GLY A 101 14.30 -0.47 6.53
C GLY A 101 13.21 0.34 5.84
N ALA A 102 13.55 1.08 4.78
CA ALA A 102 12.59 1.85 3.99
C ALA A 102 11.63 0.95 3.19
N VAL A 103 12.15 -0.11 2.55
CA VAL A 103 11.34 -1.10 1.81
C VAL A 103 10.30 -1.76 2.72
N VAL A 104 10.69 -2.15 3.95
CA VAL A 104 9.77 -2.83 4.87
C VAL A 104 8.91 -1.88 5.70
N ALA A 105 9.04 -0.56 5.53
CA ALA A 105 8.24 0.41 6.27
C ALA A 105 6.79 0.54 5.74
N THR A 106 6.53 0.16 4.50
CA THR A 106 5.17 0.14 3.88
C THR A 106 4.21 -0.76 4.63
N THR A 107 2.90 -0.47 4.61
CA THR A 107 1.86 -1.36 5.17
C THR A 107 0.72 -1.57 4.18
N ASP A 108 0.18 -2.77 4.10
CA ASP A 108 -0.97 -3.10 3.24
C ASP A 108 -2.25 -3.19 4.09
N PRO A 109 -3.24 -2.31 3.85
CA PRO A 109 -4.48 -2.33 4.61
C PRO A 109 -5.45 -3.41 4.14
N SER A 110 -5.28 -3.99 2.94
CA SER A 110 -6.29 -4.82 2.26
C SER A 110 -6.73 -6.02 3.10
N ALA A 111 -5.77 -6.80 3.61
CA ALA A 111 -6.04 -7.95 4.47
C ALA A 111 -6.61 -7.52 5.84
N VAL A 112 -6.09 -6.43 6.42
CA VAL A 112 -6.58 -5.87 7.69
C VAL A 112 -8.01 -5.40 7.59
N LEU A 113 -8.32 -4.64 6.53
CA LEU A 113 -9.66 -4.13 6.27
C LEU A 113 -10.67 -5.26 5.95
N GLY A 114 -10.21 -6.32 5.29
CA GLY A 114 -11.01 -7.54 5.11
C GLY A 114 -11.48 -8.08 6.47
N VAL A 115 -10.56 -8.26 7.42
CA VAL A 115 -10.86 -8.71 8.78
C VAL A 115 -11.71 -7.68 9.54
N PHE A 116 -11.42 -6.37 9.39
CA PHE A 116 -12.18 -5.29 10.05
C PHE A 116 -13.64 -5.26 9.60
N ARG A 117 -13.90 -5.43 8.29
CA ARG A 117 -15.26 -5.51 7.72
C ARG A 117 -16.00 -6.74 8.20
N GLU A 118 -15.34 -7.90 8.25
CA GLU A 118 -15.92 -9.15 8.73
C GLU A 118 -16.31 -9.07 10.21
N VAL A 119 -15.45 -8.47 11.03
CA VAL A 119 -15.67 -8.31 12.47
C VAL A 119 -16.61 -7.12 12.79
N GLY A 120 -16.82 -6.21 11.83
CA GLY A 120 -17.62 -4.99 12.04
C GLY A 120 -16.89 -3.92 12.84
N ALA A 121 -15.59 -3.75 12.61
CA ALA A 121 -14.77 -2.75 13.30
C ALA A 121 -15.26 -1.31 13.05
N PRO A 122 -15.05 -0.37 13.99
CA PRO A 122 -15.48 1.01 13.85
C PRO A 122 -14.90 1.69 12.60
N ARG A 123 -15.73 2.49 11.89
CA ARG A 123 -15.32 3.18 10.64
C ARG A 123 -14.10 4.08 10.83
N ARG A 124 -13.98 4.75 11.98
CA ARG A 124 -12.82 5.59 12.29
C ARG A 124 -11.52 4.78 12.33
N LEU A 125 -11.54 3.55 12.89
CA LEU A 125 -10.38 2.67 12.88
C LEU A 125 -10.02 2.22 11.46
N GLN A 126 -11.01 1.91 10.65
CA GLN A 126 -10.80 1.58 9.24
C GLN A 126 -10.15 2.75 8.49
N ALA A 127 -10.69 3.97 8.63
CA ALA A 127 -10.16 5.17 7.98
C ALA A 127 -8.73 5.53 8.43
N LEU A 128 -8.38 5.32 9.72
CA LEU A 128 -7.02 5.52 10.23
C LEU A 128 -6.04 4.55 9.56
N VAL A 129 -6.40 3.27 9.42
CA VAL A 129 -5.54 2.26 8.81
C VAL A 129 -5.45 2.44 7.29
N GLU A 130 -6.57 2.79 6.62
CA GLU A 130 -6.57 3.10 5.19
C GLU A 130 -5.70 4.32 4.87
N GLY A 131 -5.89 5.40 5.62
CA GLY A 131 -5.14 6.65 5.41
C GLY A 131 -3.66 6.51 5.75
N GLU A 132 -3.34 5.81 6.84
CA GLU A 132 -1.96 5.49 7.20
C GLU A 132 -1.27 4.74 6.07
N SER A 133 -1.86 3.63 5.62
CA SER A 133 -1.23 2.76 4.63
C SER A 133 -1.07 3.44 3.27
N LEU A 134 -2.08 4.19 2.82
CA LEU A 134 -2.03 4.90 1.56
C LEU A 134 -0.88 5.91 1.50
N LEU A 135 -0.69 6.67 2.58
CA LEU A 135 0.33 7.72 2.61
C LEU A 135 1.72 7.19 3.01
N ASN A 136 1.80 6.10 3.80
CA ASN A 136 3.10 5.52 4.13
C ASN A 136 3.72 4.80 2.93
N ASP A 137 2.91 4.18 2.08
CA ASP A 137 3.40 3.58 0.82
C ASP A 137 4.03 4.67 -0.05
N ALA A 138 3.34 5.80 -0.24
CA ALA A 138 3.86 6.92 -0.99
C ALA A 138 5.16 7.49 -0.36
N ALA A 139 5.20 7.63 0.97
CA ALA A 139 6.39 8.12 1.68
C ALA A 139 7.56 7.14 1.57
N ALA A 140 7.33 5.84 1.71
CA ALA A 140 8.37 4.82 1.60
C ALA A 140 8.95 4.74 0.18
N ILE A 141 8.12 4.84 -0.86
CA ILE A 141 8.58 4.83 -2.25
C ILE A 141 9.50 6.01 -2.52
N VAL A 142 9.12 7.22 -2.09
CA VAL A 142 9.98 8.41 -2.24
C VAL A 142 11.30 8.24 -1.47
N LEU A 143 11.24 7.68 -0.26
CA LEU A 143 12.43 7.44 0.55
C LEU A 143 13.34 6.39 -0.07
N VAL A 144 12.81 5.29 -0.59
CA VAL A 144 13.56 4.23 -1.30
C VAL A 144 14.26 4.81 -2.53
N ALA A 145 13.55 5.58 -3.35
CA ALA A 145 14.13 6.23 -4.52
C ALA A 145 15.32 7.14 -4.14
N ALA A 146 15.15 8.00 -3.13
CA ALA A 146 16.22 8.88 -2.65
C ALA A 146 17.44 8.10 -2.11
N ILE A 147 17.23 6.94 -1.47
CA ILE A 147 18.31 6.10 -0.98
C ILE A 147 19.04 5.40 -2.13
N ILE A 148 18.33 4.96 -3.16
CA ILE A 148 18.92 4.36 -4.37
C ILE A 148 19.82 5.40 -5.07
N GLU A 149 19.36 6.63 -5.28
CA GLU A 149 20.17 7.72 -5.86
C GLU A 149 21.49 7.97 -5.08
N VAL A 150 21.45 7.86 -3.75
CA VAL A 150 22.66 7.97 -2.91
C VAL A 150 23.59 6.76 -3.10
N LEU A 151 23.03 5.56 -3.22
CA LEU A 151 23.79 4.31 -3.42
C LEU A 151 24.48 4.28 -4.79
N GLU A 152 23.85 4.86 -5.81
CA GLU A 152 24.39 5.02 -7.16
C GLU A 152 25.41 6.17 -7.27
N GLY A 153 25.56 6.96 -6.21
CA GLY A 153 26.46 8.11 -6.18
C GLY A 153 25.93 9.34 -6.93
N ALA A 154 24.68 9.33 -7.36
CA ALA A 154 24.03 10.44 -8.04
C ALA A 154 23.68 11.59 -7.08
N ALA A 155 23.47 11.29 -5.80
CA ALA A 155 23.19 12.27 -4.74
C ALA A 155 24.22 12.21 -3.61
N ALA A 156 24.49 13.36 -2.99
CA ALA A 156 25.36 13.42 -1.82
C ALA A 156 24.68 12.77 -0.61
N ALA A 157 25.41 11.96 0.14
CA ALA A 157 24.96 11.33 1.39
C ALA A 157 24.84 12.34 2.56
N ASN A 158 24.18 13.46 2.30
CA ASN A 158 23.90 14.49 3.31
C ASN A 158 22.44 14.34 3.81
N PRO A 159 22.21 13.95 5.08
CA PRO A 159 20.86 13.73 5.62
C PRO A 159 19.94 14.95 5.51
N ALA A 160 20.48 16.17 5.64
CA ALA A 160 19.68 17.38 5.51
C ALA A 160 19.22 17.62 4.05
N ALA A 161 20.11 17.39 3.07
CA ALA A 161 19.78 17.50 1.66
C ALA A 161 18.72 16.44 1.26
N ILE A 162 18.88 15.19 1.71
CA ILE A 162 17.91 14.10 1.50
C ILE A 162 16.55 14.49 2.11
N GLY A 163 16.52 15.04 3.33
CA GLY A 163 15.28 15.48 3.98
C GLY A 163 14.58 16.62 3.22
N VAL A 164 15.32 17.59 2.70
CA VAL A 164 14.78 18.69 1.89
C VAL A 164 14.25 18.16 0.56
N ALA A 165 15.01 17.30 -0.13
CA ALA A 165 14.58 16.66 -1.36
C ALA A 165 13.31 15.83 -1.16
N PHE A 166 13.25 15.02 -0.09
CA PHE A 166 12.05 14.28 0.28
C PHE A 166 10.82 15.20 0.48
N LEU A 167 10.98 16.27 1.26
CA LEU A 167 9.89 17.20 1.52
C LEU A 167 9.42 17.91 0.24
N TRP A 168 10.36 18.33 -0.61
CA TRP A 168 10.05 18.91 -1.91
C TRP A 168 9.30 17.92 -2.80
N THR A 169 9.87 16.75 -3.02
CA THR A 169 9.33 15.72 -3.90
C THR A 169 7.94 15.26 -3.46
N PHE A 170 7.75 15.11 -2.14
CA PHE A 170 6.47 14.72 -1.56
C PHE A 170 5.42 15.85 -1.66
N THR A 171 5.77 17.08 -1.29
CA THR A 171 4.81 18.19 -1.28
C THR A 171 4.46 18.69 -2.69
N ALA A 172 5.45 18.82 -3.56
CA ALA A 172 5.23 19.23 -4.96
C ALA A 172 4.38 18.18 -5.71
N GLY A 173 4.70 16.89 -5.55
CA GLY A 173 3.90 15.80 -6.11
C GLY A 173 2.46 15.81 -5.58
N GLY A 174 2.29 16.02 -4.28
CA GLY A 174 0.96 16.11 -3.65
C GLY A 174 0.13 17.27 -4.17
N LEU A 175 0.70 18.46 -4.26
CA LEU A 175 0.00 19.65 -4.78
C LEU A 175 -0.37 19.48 -6.24
N PHE A 176 0.55 18.96 -7.06
CA PHE A 176 0.28 18.68 -8.46
C PHE A 176 -0.82 17.63 -8.63
N GLY A 177 -0.75 16.53 -7.88
CA GLY A 177 -1.77 15.49 -7.89
C GLY A 177 -3.15 16.00 -7.47
N ALA A 178 -3.21 16.82 -6.41
CA ALA A 178 -4.45 17.44 -5.97
C ALA A 178 -5.04 18.37 -7.05
N LEU A 179 -4.20 19.16 -7.74
CA LEU A 179 -4.60 20.00 -8.87
C LEU A 179 -5.15 19.15 -10.03
N MET A 180 -4.44 18.07 -10.41
CA MET A 180 -4.88 17.16 -11.47
C MET A 180 -6.19 16.45 -11.12
N GLY A 181 -6.35 16.02 -9.87
CA GLY A 181 -7.60 15.44 -9.35
C GLY A 181 -8.76 16.42 -9.37
N TRP A 182 -8.51 17.67 -8.99
CA TRP A 182 -9.51 18.74 -9.07
C TRP A 182 -9.92 19.04 -10.51
N LEU A 183 -8.95 19.11 -11.43
CA LEU A 183 -9.21 19.32 -12.85
C LEU A 183 -10.03 18.16 -13.45
N ALA A 184 -9.68 16.92 -13.11
CA ALA A 184 -10.44 15.74 -13.52
C ALA A 184 -11.87 15.76 -12.98
N ALA A 185 -12.06 16.10 -11.69
CA ALA A 185 -13.37 16.26 -11.07
C ALA A 185 -14.21 17.35 -11.72
N PHE A 186 -13.58 18.47 -12.08
CA PHE A 186 -14.22 19.57 -12.82
C PHE A 186 -14.66 19.12 -14.22
N LEU A 187 -13.78 18.39 -14.92
CA LEU A 187 -14.06 17.89 -16.27
C LEU A 187 -15.22 16.88 -16.27
N VAL A 188 -15.22 15.92 -15.35
CA VAL A 188 -16.32 14.96 -15.19
C VAL A 188 -17.65 15.66 -14.92
N ALA A 189 -17.65 16.66 -14.03
CA ALA A 189 -18.87 17.44 -13.75
C ALA A 189 -19.33 18.25 -14.99
N ARG A 190 -18.41 18.79 -15.76
CA ARG A 190 -18.70 19.57 -16.98
C ARG A 190 -19.24 18.71 -18.13
N LEU A 191 -18.79 17.46 -18.23
CA LEU A 191 -19.25 16.48 -19.23
C LEU A 191 -20.56 15.78 -18.82
N ARG A 192 -21.41 16.44 -18.02
CA ARG A 192 -22.72 15.97 -17.53
C ARG A 192 -22.64 14.66 -16.73
N ALA A 193 -21.50 14.38 -16.12
CA ALA A 193 -21.25 13.17 -15.32
C ALA A 193 -21.69 11.88 -16.06
N SER A 194 -21.39 11.78 -17.36
CA SER A 194 -21.65 10.53 -18.09
C SER A 194 -20.70 9.42 -17.62
N ALA A 195 -21.12 8.17 -17.72
CA ALA A 195 -20.32 7.02 -17.32
C ALA A 195 -18.99 6.96 -18.14
N ASP A 196 -19.10 7.14 -19.46
CA ASP A 196 -17.96 7.07 -20.35
C ASP A 196 -16.93 8.17 -20.04
N ALA A 197 -17.40 9.42 -19.79
CA ALA A 197 -16.53 10.50 -19.40
C ALA A 197 -15.83 10.25 -18.07
N ALA A 198 -16.56 9.76 -17.06
CA ALA A 198 -15.99 9.43 -15.75
C ALA A 198 -14.95 8.31 -15.85
N LEU A 199 -15.22 7.26 -16.61
CA LEU A 199 -14.30 6.15 -16.84
C LEU A 199 -13.04 6.61 -17.59
N THR A 200 -13.21 7.33 -18.72
CA THR A 200 -12.09 7.79 -19.53
C THR A 200 -11.17 8.76 -18.77
N VAL A 201 -11.77 9.74 -18.09
CA VAL A 201 -11.00 10.71 -17.29
C VAL A 201 -10.29 10.00 -16.13
N SER A 202 -10.96 9.07 -15.44
CA SER A 202 -10.33 8.32 -14.36
C SER A 202 -9.19 7.44 -14.84
N LEU A 203 -9.26 6.83 -16.04
CA LEU A 203 -8.19 6.01 -16.60
C LEU A 203 -6.95 6.84 -16.97
N ALA A 204 -7.14 8.02 -17.52
CA ALA A 204 -6.03 8.90 -17.90
C ALA A 204 -5.35 9.55 -16.68
N LEU A 205 -6.13 9.90 -15.65
CA LEU A 205 -5.69 10.73 -14.53
C LEU A 205 -4.44 10.22 -13.81
N PRO A 206 -4.37 8.97 -13.30
CA PRO A 206 -3.21 8.53 -12.52
C PRO A 206 -1.92 8.52 -13.34
N TYR A 207 -1.99 8.14 -14.60
CA TYR A 207 -0.80 8.12 -15.46
C TYR A 207 -0.36 9.54 -15.87
N LEU A 208 -1.29 10.45 -16.14
CA LEU A 208 -0.97 11.86 -16.38
C LEU A 208 -0.42 12.54 -15.11
N ALA A 209 -0.96 12.22 -13.95
CA ALA A 209 -0.46 12.72 -12.69
C ALA A 209 0.94 12.17 -12.38
N PHE A 210 1.17 10.88 -12.61
CA PHE A 210 2.45 10.23 -12.41
C PHE A 210 3.53 10.83 -13.31
N VAL A 211 3.34 10.72 -14.63
CA VAL A 211 4.32 11.20 -15.62
C VAL A 211 4.49 12.72 -15.54
N GLY A 212 3.40 13.46 -15.29
CA GLY A 212 3.45 14.91 -15.17
C GLY A 212 4.28 15.40 -13.98
N ALA A 213 4.16 14.74 -12.83
CA ALA A 213 4.94 15.06 -11.64
C ALA A 213 6.43 14.74 -11.85
N GLU A 214 6.75 13.55 -12.34
CA GLU A 214 8.13 13.10 -12.50
C GLU A 214 8.86 13.84 -13.63
N ARG A 215 8.19 14.01 -14.77
CA ARG A 215 8.86 14.55 -15.96
C ARG A 215 9.03 16.07 -15.97
N TYR A 216 8.11 16.82 -15.32
CA TYR A 216 8.08 18.29 -15.43
C TYR A 216 8.36 19.01 -14.12
N LEU A 217 8.26 18.33 -12.97
CA LEU A 217 8.38 18.97 -11.65
C LEU A 217 9.50 18.36 -10.78
N ASP A 218 10.16 17.29 -11.25
CA ASP A 218 11.08 16.49 -10.45
C ASP A 218 10.47 16.14 -9.07
N ALA A 219 9.18 15.74 -9.12
CA ALA A 219 8.36 15.47 -7.95
C ALA A 219 7.80 14.04 -7.99
N SER A 220 7.36 13.52 -6.85
CA SER A 220 6.87 12.14 -6.79
C SER A 220 5.58 11.93 -7.57
N GLY A 221 5.65 11.15 -8.66
CA GLY A 221 4.51 10.67 -9.41
C GLY A 221 3.56 9.83 -8.56
N VAL A 222 4.11 9.05 -7.62
CA VAL A 222 3.35 8.21 -6.68
C VAL A 222 2.46 9.05 -5.76
N VAL A 223 3.01 10.09 -5.15
CA VAL A 223 2.25 11.02 -4.30
C VAL A 223 1.20 11.76 -5.12
N ALA A 224 1.54 12.13 -6.37
CA ALA A 224 0.60 12.77 -7.29
C ALA A 224 -0.59 11.86 -7.62
N VAL A 225 -0.37 10.57 -7.87
CA VAL A 225 -1.43 9.58 -8.08
C VAL A 225 -2.34 9.48 -6.86
N VAL A 226 -1.77 9.36 -5.66
CA VAL A 226 -2.53 9.24 -4.41
C VAL A 226 -3.43 10.46 -4.19
N LEU A 227 -2.87 11.67 -4.25
CA LEU A 227 -3.64 12.90 -4.02
C LEU A 227 -4.68 13.14 -5.11
N SER A 228 -4.37 12.80 -6.37
CA SER A 228 -5.34 12.90 -7.47
C SER A 228 -6.53 11.94 -7.26
N GLY A 229 -6.27 10.72 -6.79
CA GLY A 229 -7.28 9.73 -6.46
C GLY A 229 -8.17 10.15 -5.28
N LEU A 230 -7.58 10.68 -4.20
CA LEU A 230 -8.33 11.21 -3.05
C LEU A 230 -9.28 12.35 -3.44
N VAL A 231 -8.81 13.29 -4.27
CA VAL A 231 -9.62 14.43 -4.73
C VAL A 231 -10.72 13.99 -5.67
N LEU A 232 -10.43 13.09 -6.63
CA LEU A 232 -11.43 12.57 -7.54
C LEU A 232 -12.45 11.69 -6.80
N GLY A 233 -12.03 10.80 -5.90
CA GLY A 233 -12.90 9.95 -5.09
C GLY A 233 -13.91 10.78 -4.30
N ARG A 234 -13.45 11.87 -3.65
CA ARG A 234 -14.31 12.83 -2.98
C ARG A 234 -15.34 13.48 -3.91
N ALA A 235 -14.93 13.83 -5.12
CA ALA A 235 -15.82 14.44 -6.11
C ALA A 235 -16.85 13.44 -6.66
N LEU A 236 -16.45 12.18 -6.87
CA LEU A 236 -17.35 11.10 -7.28
C LEU A 236 -18.46 10.89 -6.23
N ASP A 237 -18.12 10.91 -4.95
CA ASP A 237 -19.10 10.76 -3.85
C ASP A 237 -20.11 11.93 -3.79
N LEU A 238 -19.67 13.15 -4.11
CA LEU A 238 -20.47 14.35 -3.89
C LEU A 238 -21.22 14.85 -5.13
N ARG A 239 -20.68 14.62 -6.32
CA ARG A 239 -21.12 15.31 -7.56
C ARG A 239 -21.55 14.37 -8.67
N VAL A 240 -21.34 13.06 -8.51
CA VAL A 240 -21.61 12.07 -9.55
C VAL A 240 -22.67 11.08 -9.06
N PRO A 241 -23.60 10.63 -9.93
CA PRO A 241 -24.59 9.61 -9.56
C PRO A 241 -23.90 8.34 -9.00
N PRO A 242 -24.42 7.74 -7.92
CA PRO A 242 -23.78 6.59 -7.27
C PRO A 242 -23.54 5.37 -8.17
N ALA A 243 -24.36 5.24 -9.23
CA ALA A 243 -24.20 4.17 -10.22
C ALA A 243 -22.89 4.31 -11.02
N ILE A 244 -22.55 5.54 -11.43
CA ILE A 244 -21.34 5.86 -12.20
C ILE A 244 -20.11 5.72 -11.28
N GLY A 245 -20.17 6.27 -10.07
CA GLY A 245 -19.08 6.12 -9.08
C GLY A 245 -18.75 4.65 -8.82
N ARG A 246 -19.77 3.78 -8.70
CA ARG A 246 -19.56 2.34 -8.56
C ARG A 246 -18.88 1.70 -9.77
N GLN A 247 -19.19 2.12 -10.99
CA GLN A 247 -18.52 1.60 -12.20
C GLN A 247 -17.01 1.96 -12.19
N VAL A 248 -16.68 3.19 -11.83
CA VAL A 248 -15.27 3.61 -11.67
C VAL A 248 -14.57 2.75 -10.62
N LEU A 249 -15.18 2.57 -9.44
CA LEU A 249 -14.59 1.75 -8.37
C LEU A 249 -14.45 0.27 -8.73
N LEU A 250 -15.38 -0.30 -9.52
CA LEU A 250 -15.28 -1.68 -10.00
C LEU A 250 -14.15 -1.85 -11.00
N LEU A 251 -14.01 -0.91 -11.96
CA LEU A 251 -12.92 -0.91 -12.94
C LEU A 251 -11.57 -0.85 -12.24
N TRP A 252 -11.38 0.12 -11.35
CA TRP A 252 -10.09 0.31 -10.66
C TRP A 252 -9.78 -0.85 -9.72
N GLY A 253 -10.78 -1.40 -9.02
CA GLY A 253 -10.58 -2.59 -8.21
C GLY A 253 -10.11 -3.80 -9.02
N GLN A 254 -10.60 -3.96 -10.26
CA GLN A 254 -10.15 -5.03 -11.15
C GLN A 254 -8.72 -4.79 -11.64
N LEU A 255 -8.37 -3.56 -12.04
CA LEU A 255 -7.02 -3.19 -12.45
C LEU A 255 -6.02 -3.34 -11.30
N ALA A 256 -6.37 -2.91 -10.09
CA ALA A 256 -5.54 -3.06 -8.90
C ALA A 256 -5.32 -4.55 -8.54
N ASN A 257 -6.36 -5.39 -8.64
CA ASN A 257 -6.23 -6.82 -8.40
C ASN A 257 -5.27 -7.48 -9.41
N TRP A 258 -5.36 -7.12 -10.69
CA TRP A 258 -4.43 -7.63 -11.71
C TRP A 258 -3.00 -7.15 -11.48
N ALA A 259 -2.82 -5.86 -11.18
CA ALA A 259 -1.51 -5.30 -10.86
C ALA A 259 -0.88 -6.00 -9.64
N GLY A 260 -1.64 -6.16 -8.56
CA GLY A 260 -1.18 -6.87 -7.36
C GLY A 260 -0.83 -8.34 -7.63
N ALA A 261 -1.65 -9.06 -8.39
CA ALA A 261 -1.37 -10.45 -8.77
C ALA A 261 -0.08 -10.56 -9.59
N LEU A 262 0.12 -9.67 -10.57
CA LEU A 262 1.33 -9.65 -11.40
C LEU A 262 2.59 -9.31 -10.59
N ILE A 263 2.50 -8.40 -9.63
CA ILE A 263 3.61 -8.09 -8.71
C ILE A 263 3.96 -9.33 -7.88
N VAL A 264 2.97 -10.03 -7.31
CA VAL A 264 3.22 -11.23 -6.50
C VAL A 264 3.80 -12.36 -7.35
N VAL A 265 3.29 -12.57 -8.56
CA VAL A 265 3.85 -13.55 -9.50
C VAL A 265 5.28 -13.19 -9.89
N GLY A 266 5.54 -11.94 -10.25
CA GLY A 266 6.88 -11.44 -10.55
C GLY A 266 7.85 -11.67 -9.39
N ALA A 267 7.42 -11.38 -8.15
CA ALA A 267 8.24 -11.63 -6.96
C ALA A 267 8.58 -13.10 -6.77
N THR A 268 7.60 -13.99 -6.93
CA THR A 268 7.85 -15.44 -6.75
C THR A 268 8.79 -16.00 -7.80
N LEU A 269 8.88 -15.37 -8.96
CA LEU A 269 9.76 -15.81 -10.06
C LEU A 269 11.17 -15.21 -9.96
N LEU A 270 11.29 -13.98 -9.42
CA LEU A 270 12.57 -13.29 -9.26
C LEU A 270 13.28 -13.62 -7.95
N VAL A 271 12.57 -14.16 -6.95
CA VAL A 271 13.21 -14.67 -5.73
C VAL A 271 13.97 -15.94 -6.10
N PRO A 272 15.30 -15.95 -6.08
CA PRO A 272 16.09 -17.09 -6.51
C PRO A 272 15.77 -18.34 -5.68
N VAL A 273 15.43 -19.42 -6.35
CA VAL A 273 15.17 -20.75 -5.74
C VAL A 273 16.40 -21.33 -5.03
N THR A 274 17.57 -20.74 -5.28
CA THR A 274 18.88 -21.16 -4.78
C THR A 274 19.21 -20.64 -3.39
N LEU A 275 18.35 -19.80 -2.80
CA LEU A 275 18.60 -19.25 -1.47
C LEU A 275 18.54 -20.34 -0.40
N ARG A 276 19.70 -20.70 0.10
CA ARG A 276 19.81 -21.47 1.33
C ARG A 276 19.67 -20.51 2.50
N PRO A 277 18.61 -20.60 3.34
CA PRO A 277 18.48 -19.76 4.52
C PRO A 277 19.74 -19.91 5.39
N GLN A 278 20.42 -18.83 5.64
CA GLN A 278 21.53 -18.80 6.56
C GLN A 278 21.04 -18.30 7.92
N VAL A 279 21.76 -18.60 9.00
CA VAL A 279 21.45 -18.07 10.34
C VAL A 279 21.37 -16.54 10.31
N PHE A 280 22.17 -15.91 9.49
CA PHE A 280 22.13 -14.46 9.21
C PHE A 280 20.75 -13.98 8.74
N ASP A 281 20.07 -14.70 7.85
CA ASP A 281 18.75 -14.31 7.32
C ASP A 281 17.67 -14.44 8.40
N LEU A 282 17.77 -15.45 9.28
CA LEU A 282 16.85 -15.59 10.41
C LEU A 282 17.03 -14.48 11.44
N VAL A 283 18.27 -14.11 11.75
CA VAL A 283 18.57 -12.97 12.63
C VAL A 283 18.06 -11.67 12.01
N GLY A 284 18.36 -11.44 10.72
CA GLY A 284 17.88 -10.28 9.98
C GLY A 284 16.35 -10.17 9.97
N LEU A 285 15.64 -11.28 9.72
CA LEU A 285 14.19 -11.35 9.75
C LEU A 285 13.61 -11.04 11.14
N ALA A 286 14.24 -11.57 12.19
CA ALA A 286 13.83 -11.26 13.57
C ALA A 286 14.02 -9.77 13.89
N VAL A 287 15.15 -9.19 13.50
CA VAL A 287 15.46 -7.76 13.67
C VAL A 287 14.46 -6.88 12.90
N VAL A 288 14.19 -7.20 11.64
CA VAL A 288 13.19 -6.48 10.82
C VAL A 288 11.82 -6.54 11.50
N THR A 289 11.39 -7.72 11.90
CA THR A 289 10.07 -7.91 12.55
C THR A 289 9.95 -7.12 13.85
N LEU A 290 10.94 -7.25 14.74
CA LEU A 290 10.94 -6.55 16.02
C LEU A 290 11.14 -5.05 15.86
N GLY A 291 11.99 -4.61 14.93
CA GLY A 291 12.22 -3.21 14.62
C GLY A 291 10.98 -2.51 14.10
N CYS A 292 10.25 -3.13 13.17
CA CYS A 292 8.97 -2.62 12.68
C CYS A 292 7.92 -2.50 13.78
N LEU A 293 7.78 -3.52 14.64
CA LEU A 293 6.86 -3.49 15.77
C LEU A 293 7.26 -2.44 16.80
N ALA A 294 8.54 -2.31 17.11
CA ALA A 294 9.06 -1.31 18.05
C ALA A 294 8.84 0.11 17.55
N ALA A 295 9.17 0.40 16.28
CA ALA A 295 8.93 1.70 15.68
C ALA A 295 7.45 2.09 15.72
N ARG A 296 6.59 1.16 15.34
CA ARG A 296 5.14 1.35 15.37
C ARG A 296 4.62 1.55 16.78
N ALA A 297 5.14 0.79 17.76
CA ALA A 297 4.79 0.95 19.17
C ALA A 297 5.21 2.33 19.70
N LEU A 298 6.41 2.81 19.39
CA LEU A 298 6.89 4.14 19.78
C LEU A 298 5.97 5.25 19.25
N VAL A 299 5.52 5.16 18.00
CA VAL A 299 4.60 6.16 17.43
C VAL A 299 3.23 6.06 18.09
N LEU A 300 2.64 4.87 18.15
CA LEU A 300 1.27 4.67 18.66
C LEU A 300 1.12 4.92 20.17
N TYR A 301 2.12 4.58 20.97
CA TYR A 301 2.07 4.70 22.44
C TYR A 301 2.88 5.87 23.01
N GLY A 302 3.83 6.41 22.23
CA GLY A 302 4.64 7.56 22.61
C GLY A 302 4.17 8.85 21.94
N LEU A 303 4.35 8.92 20.61
CA LEU A 303 4.20 10.18 19.87
C LEU A 303 2.72 10.62 19.75
N ILE A 304 1.82 9.73 19.30
CA ILE A 304 0.40 10.07 19.14
C ILE A 304 -0.26 10.53 20.44
N PRO A 305 -0.08 9.83 21.58
CA PRO A 305 -0.61 10.32 22.85
C PRO A 305 0.00 11.65 23.29
N GLY A 306 1.29 11.88 23.06
CA GLY A 306 1.97 13.14 23.35
C GLY A 306 1.37 14.31 22.55
N LEU A 307 1.14 14.12 21.24
CA LEU A 307 0.49 15.11 20.37
C LEU A 307 -0.97 15.34 20.76
N ALA A 308 -1.68 14.29 21.19
CA ALA A 308 -3.05 14.44 21.68
C ALA A 308 -3.11 15.21 22.99
N ALA A 309 -2.17 14.97 23.91
CA ALA A 309 -2.06 15.73 25.17
C ALA A 309 -1.72 17.21 24.90
N ALA A 310 -0.94 17.51 23.86
CA ALA A 310 -0.63 18.87 23.41
C ALA A 310 -1.80 19.54 22.64
N GLY A 311 -2.92 18.84 22.41
CA GLY A 311 -4.08 19.36 21.66
C GLY A 311 -3.85 19.46 20.15
N ILE A 312 -2.77 18.88 19.62
CA ILE A 312 -2.39 18.93 18.18
C ILE A 312 -3.08 17.81 17.39
N ALA A 313 -3.29 16.67 18.02
CA ALA A 313 -3.89 15.50 17.40
C ALA A 313 -5.15 15.01 18.11
N SER A 314 -6.04 14.37 17.37
CA SER A 314 -7.19 13.68 17.95
C SER A 314 -6.73 12.44 18.76
N ALA A 315 -7.34 12.21 19.93
CA ALA A 315 -7.02 11.06 20.75
C ALA A 315 -7.41 9.75 20.06
N VAL A 316 -6.46 8.81 19.99
CA VAL A 316 -6.67 7.44 19.52
C VAL A 316 -6.77 6.50 20.71
N SER A 317 -7.87 5.75 20.82
CA SER A 317 -8.11 4.88 21.97
C SER A 317 -7.04 3.78 22.09
N PRO A 318 -6.72 3.31 23.32
CA PRO A 318 -5.73 2.23 23.51
C PRO A 318 -6.07 0.96 22.74
N ARG A 319 -7.36 0.64 22.59
CA ARG A 319 -7.83 -0.52 21.84
C ARG A 319 -7.53 -0.37 20.34
N PHE A 320 -7.73 0.84 19.79
CA PHE A 320 -7.37 1.13 18.39
C PHE A 320 -5.86 1.05 18.20
N ARG A 321 -5.07 1.62 19.12
CA ARG A 321 -3.61 1.56 19.06
C ARG A 321 -3.09 0.13 19.01
N LEU A 322 -3.65 -0.77 19.83
CA LEU A 322 -3.25 -2.18 19.83
C LEU A 322 -3.70 -2.91 18.54
N ALA A 323 -4.90 -2.61 18.05
CA ALA A 323 -5.37 -3.14 16.77
C ALA A 323 -4.48 -2.67 15.59
N MET A 324 -4.09 -1.39 15.57
CA MET A 324 -3.20 -0.83 14.56
C MET A 324 -1.77 -1.37 14.69
N LEU A 325 -1.24 -1.53 15.91
CA LEU A 325 0.09 -2.11 16.13
C LEU A 325 0.21 -3.50 15.51
N TRP A 326 -0.78 -4.36 15.76
CA TRP A 326 -0.77 -5.73 15.25
C TRP A 326 -1.23 -5.83 13.79
N GLY A 327 -2.07 -4.89 13.35
CA GLY A 327 -2.60 -4.81 11.98
C GLY A 327 -1.64 -4.21 10.95
N GLY A 328 -0.38 -3.99 11.27
CA GLY A 328 0.64 -3.49 10.33
C GLY A 328 1.11 -4.58 9.38
N LEU A 329 0.21 -5.17 8.60
CA LEU A 329 0.55 -6.20 7.60
C LEU A 329 1.32 -5.59 6.43
N ARG A 330 2.13 -6.40 5.76
CA ARG A 330 2.88 -6.02 4.57
C ARG A 330 2.29 -6.73 3.35
N GLY A 331 2.37 -6.09 2.18
CA GLY A 331 1.71 -6.60 0.99
C GLY A 331 2.43 -6.28 -0.32
N ALA A 332 1.62 -6.02 -1.35
CA ALA A 332 2.08 -5.88 -2.72
C ALA A 332 3.11 -4.75 -2.92
N VAL A 333 2.95 -3.62 -2.22
CA VAL A 333 3.89 -2.48 -2.36
C VAL A 333 5.27 -2.80 -1.78
N THR A 334 5.35 -3.48 -0.61
CA THR A 334 6.63 -3.96 -0.06
C THR A 334 7.35 -4.88 -1.06
N VAL A 335 6.58 -5.78 -1.68
CA VAL A 335 7.11 -6.72 -2.69
C VAL A 335 7.54 -5.97 -3.94
N ALA A 336 6.76 -5.01 -4.42
CA ALA A 336 7.10 -4.18 -5.58
C ALA A 336 8.42 -3.42 -5.36
N LEU A 337 8.59 -2.80 -4.18
CA LEU A 337 9.83 -2.12 -3.82
C LEU A 337 11.03 -3.09 -3.73
N ALA A 338 10.81 -4.28 -3.17
CA ALA A 338 11.85 -5.31 -3.14
C ALA A 338 12.27 -5.75 -4.57
N LEU A 339 11.29 -5.86 -5.49
CA LEU A 339 11.56 -6.16 -6.90
C LEU A 339 12.29 -5.02 -7.61
N THR A 340 11.94 -3.77 -7.30
CA THR A 340 12.66 -2.59 -7.82
C THR A 340 14.12 -2.64 -7.44
N VAL A 341 14.43 -2.87 -6.15
CA VAL A 341 15.80 -3.02 -5.68
C VAL A 341 16.51 -4.23 -6.33
N ALA A 342 15.79 -5.34 -6.54
CA ALA A 342 16.36 -6.53 -7.18
C ALA A 342 16.67 -6.32 -8.66
N ALA A 343 15.89 -5.47 -9.34
CA ALA A 343 16.05 -5.16 -10.77
C ALA A 343 17.12 -4.10 -11.05
N GLU A 344 17.63 -3.39 -10.02
CA GLU A 344 18.60 -2.30 -10.21
C GLU A 344 19.99 -2.83 -10.54
N PRO A 345 20.52 -2.64 -11.78
CA PRO A 345 21.77 -3.28 -12.21
C PRO A 345 23.02 -2.69 -11.54
N ASP A 346 22.97 -1.41 -11.17
CA ASP A 346 24.11 -0.68 -10.62
C ASP A 346 24.38 -1.03 -9.16
N LEU A 347 23.45 -1.73 -8.52
CA LEU A 347 23.62 -2.19 -7.15
C LEU A 347 24.28 -3.59 -7.08
N PRO A 348 25.16 -3.88 -6.09
CA PRO A 348 25.81 -5.18 -5.93
C PRO A 348 24.81 -6.34 -5.79
N ALA A 349 24.95 -7.36 -6.64
CA ALA A 349 23.99 -8.49 -6.74
C ALA A 349 23.70 -9.17 -5.38
N PHE A 350 24.74 -9.40 -4.57
CA PHE A 350 24.59 -10.01 -3.24
C PHE A 350 23.64 -9.22 -2.33
N LEU A 351 23.73 -7.89 -2.34
CA LEU A 351 22.93 -7.02 -1.47
C LEU A 351 21.48 -6.90 -2.01
N ARG A 352 21.29 -6.80 -3.33
CA ARG A 352 19.98 -6.83 -3.98
C ARG A 352 19.19 -8.08 -3.60
N GLU A 353 19.85 -9.23 -3.70
CA GLU A 353 19.29 -10.51 -3.35
C GLU A 353 18.85 -10.56 -1.87
N ARG A 354 19.71 -10.08 -0.95
CA ARG A 354 19.41 -10.06 0.48
C ARG A 354 18.24 -9.15 0.84
N VAL A 355 18.16 -7.95 0.26
CA VAL A 355 17.01 -7.06 0.46
C VAL A 355 15.73 -7.72 -0.01
N GLY A 356 15.74 -8.31 -1.21
CA GLY A 356 14.59 -9.01 -1.77
C GLY A 356 14.10 -10.15 -0.87
N VAL A 357 15.04 -10.99 -0.40
CA VAL A 357 14.72 -12.16 0.46
C VAL A 357 14.15 -11.74 1.80
N LEU A 358 14.81 -10.81 2.50
CA LEU A 358 14.35 -10.38 3.83
C LEU A 358 13.02 -9.64 3.75
N ALA A 359 12.80 -8.81 2.72
CA ALA A 359 11.52 -8.15 2.51
C ALA A 359 10.39 -9.15 2.23
N CYS A 360 10.60 -10.10 1.30
CA CYS A 360 9.61 -11.14 0.99
C CYS A 360 9.36 -12.06 2.19
N ALA A 361 10.39 -12.49 2.90
CA ALA A 361 10.24 -13.31 4.11
C ALA A 361 9.44 -12.56 5.19
N PHE A 362 9.66 -11.27 5.37
CA PHE A 362 8.91 -10.45 6.31
C PHE A 362 7.44 -10.32 5.90
N VAL A 363 7.14 -10.12 4.62
CA VAL A 363 5.74 -10.16 4.10
C VAL A 363 5.08 -11.48 4.49
N LEU A 364 5.74 -12.62 4.27
CA LEU A 364 5.21 -13.94 4.64
C LEU A 364 4.97 -14.05 6.15
N VAL A 365 5.88 -13.59 7.00
CA VAL A 365 5.68 -13.56 8.46
C VAL A 365 4.44 -12.75 8.82
N THR A 366 4.24 -11.58 8.22
CA THR A 366 3.05 -10.77 8.52
C THR A 366 1.76 -11.44 8.06
N LEU A 367 1.75 -12.08 6.89
CA LEU A 367 0.58 -12.75 6.34
C LEU A 367 0.23 -14.05 7.07
N PHE A 368 1.23 -14.85 7.47
CA PHE A 368 0.98 -16.16 8.10
C PHE A 368 0.90 -16.10 9.62
N VAL A 369 1.48 -15.09 10.27
CA VAL A 369 1.45 -14.95 11.74
C VAL A 369 0.48 -13.85 12.18
N GLN A 370 0.64 -12.62 11.66
CA GLN A 370 -0.16 -11.48 12.13
C GLN A 370 -1.59 -11.50 11.58
N ALA A 371 -1.80 -11.80 10.30
CA ALA A 371 -3.13 -11.76 9.71
C ALA A 371 -4.10 -12.77 10.35
N PRO A 372 -3.78 -14.06 10.57
CA PRO A 372 -4.68 -14.99 11.21
C PRO A 372 -4.98 -14.66 12.69
N THR A 373 -4.00 -14.06 13.38
CA THR A 373 -4.13 -13.70 14.80
C THR A 373 -4.83 -12.35 15.03
N LEU A 374 -5.01 -11.56 13.99
CA LEU A 374 -5.70 -10.25 14.08
C LEU A 374 -7.18 -10.40 14.45
N ARG A 375 -7.89 -11.35 13.83
CA ARG A 375 -9.32 -11.59 14.11
C ARG A 375 -9.61 -11.93 15.58
N PRO A 376 -8.93 -12.91 16.21
CA PRO A 376 -9.11 -13.17 17.64
C PRO A 376 -8.70 -11.99 18.53
N LEU A 377 -7.67 -11.23 18.13
CA LEU A 377 -7.28 -10.02 18.86
C LEU A 377 -8.40 -8.98 18.86
N LEU A 378 -8.98 -8.65 17.71
CA LEU A 378 -10.07 -7.67 17.60
C LEU A 378 -11.30 -8.07 18.43
N ARG A 379 -11.64 -9.36 18.44
CA ARG A 379 -12.73 -9.89 19.27
C ARG A 379 -12.43 -9.70 20.76
N ARG A 380 -11.21 -9.99 21.23
CA ARG A 380 -10.79 -9.78 22.62
C ARG A 380 -10.78 -8.30 23.02
N LEU A 381 -10.48 -7.40 22.08
CA LEU A 381 -10.51 -5.96 22.32
C LEU A 381 -11.93 -5.38 22.35
N GLY A 382 -12.94 -6.20 22.04
CA GLY A 382 -14.33 -5.75 21.93
C GLY A 382 -14.56 -4.79 20.77
N LEU A 383 -13.71 -4.87 19.72
CA LEU A 383 -13.84 -4.10 18.49
C LEU A 383 -14.69 -4.84 17.44
N GLY A 384 -15.14 -6.04 17.75
CA GLY A 384 -16.06 -6.82 16.96
C GLY A 384 -17.49 -6.61 17.43
N GLY A 385 -18.29 -6.05 16.56
CA GLY A 385 -19.72 -5.82 16.79
C GLY A 385 -20.12 -4.46 16.26
N LEU A 386 -21.23 -4.44 15.52
CA LEU A 386 -21.84 -3.17 15.09
C LEU A 386 -22.10 -2.31 16.32
N SER A 387 -21.79 -1.01 16.23
CA SER A 387 -22.23 -0.09 17.27
C SER A 387 -23.75 -0.23 17.47
N ARG A 388 -24.28 0.06 18.67
CA ARG A 388 -25.74 0.04 18.88
C ARG A 388 -26.48 0.86 17.84
N LEU A 389 -25.89 1.95 17.38
CA LEU A 389 -26.44 2.81 16.35
C LEU A 389 -26.46 2.09 14.99
N ASP A 390 -25.39 1.42 14.60
CA ASP A 390 -25.32 0.66 13.35
C ASP A 390 -26.26 -0.54 13.36
N GLN A 391 -26.45 -1.19 14.51
CA GLN A 391 -27.43 -2.25 14.69
C GLN A 391 -28.86 -1.73 14.46
N VAL A 392 -29.21 -0.63 15.12
CA VAL A 392 -30.52 0.03 14.96
C VAL A 392 -30.75 0.50 13.52
N MET A 393 -29.72 1.07 12.89
CA MET A 393 -29.79 1.51 11.49
C MET A 393 -29.97 0.33 10.52
N ARG A 394 -29.25 -0.78 10.72
CA ARG A 394 -29.45 -2.00 9.94
C ARG A 394 -30.85 -2.61 10.14
N GLU A 395 -31.33 -2.67 11.36
CA GLU A 395 -32.68 -3.15 11.64
C GLU A 395 -33.76 -2.27 10.99
N ARG A 396 -33.57 -0.93 11.03
CA ARG A 396 -34.47 0.01 10.34
C ARG A 396 -34.42 -0.16 8.83
N ALA A 397 -33.22 -0.28 8.25
CA ALA A 397 -33.05 -0.52 6.82
C ALA A 397 -33.67 -1.88 6.39
N ALA A 398 -33.46 -2.94 7.17
CA ALA A 398 -34.03 -4.25 6.88
C ALA A 398 -35.56 -4.23 6.94
N ARG A 399 -36.16 -3.53 7.93
CA ARG A 399 -37.61 -3.33 8.03
C ARG A 399 -38.16 -2.51 6.85
N ALA A 400 -37.47 -1.44 6.46
CA ALA A 400 -37.87 -0.62 5.31
C ALA A 400 -37.81 -1.39 3.97
N VAL A 401 -36.79 -2.23 3.78
CA VAL A 401 -36.68 -3.11 2.61
C VAL A 401 -37.77 -4.19 2.65
N GLY A 402 -38.02 -4.80 3.81
CA GLY A 402 -39.08 -5.78 3.99
C GLY A 402 -40.46 -5.21 3.68
N ALA A 403 -40.77 -4.00 4.15
CA ALA A 403 -42.02 -3.31 3.85
C ALA A 403 -42.18 -3.04 2.34
N ARG A 404 -41.16 -2.51 1.67
CA ARG A 404 -41.16 -2.26 0.21
C ARG A 404 -41.34 -3.55 -0.62
N LEU A 405 -40.73 -4.66 -0.17
CA LEU A 405 -40.90 -5.96 -0.81
C LEU A 405 -42.33 -6.49 -0.62
N ALA A 406 -42.90 -6.34 0.57
CA ALA A 406 -44.30 -6.74 0.85
C ALA A 406 -45.28 -5.93 0.00
N ASP A 407 -45.07 -4.60 -0.11
CA ASP A 407 -45.91 -3.73 -0.96
C ASP A 407 -45.83 -4.14 -2.44
N ARG A 408 -44.61 -4.39 -2.96
CA ARG A 408 -44.45 -4.87 -4.34
C ARG A 408 -45.08 -6.25 -4.61
N LEU A 409 -44.98 -7.16 -3.64
CA LEU A 409 -45.64 -8.47 -3.76
C LEU A 409 -47.15 -8.37 -3.69
N ALA A 410 -47.73 -7.39 -2.98
CA ALA A 410 -49.16 -7.11 -2.95
C ALA A 410 -49.67 -6.52 -4.29
N GLU A 411 -48.84 -5.68 -4.95
CA GLU A 411 -49.13 -5.11 -6.29
C GLU A 411 -49.10 -6.16 -7.41
N LEU A 412 -48.39 -7.27 -7.21
CA LEU A 412 -48.27 -8.38 -8.20
C LEU A 412 -49.35 -9.49 -8.03
N ARG A 413 -50.19 -9.39 -6.98
CA ARG A 413 -51.36 -10.24 -6.75
C ARG A 413 -52.64 -9.56 -7.21
#